data_9ae82f7d52a89caa41d7342f57dcd304
#
_entry.id   9ae82f7d52a89caa41d7342f57dcd304
#
_cell.length_a   1.000
_cell.length_b   1.000
_cell.length_c   1.000
_cell.angle_alpha   90.00
_cell.angle_beta   90.00
_cell.angle_gamma   90.00
#
_symmetry.space_group_name_H-M   'P 1'
#
loop_
_entity.id
_entity.type
_entity.pdbx_description
1 polymer ?
#
loop_
_entity_poly.entity_id
_entity_poly.type
_entity_poly.pdbx_seq_one_letter_code
_entity_poly.pdbx_strand_id
1 'polypeptide(L)'
;MQGRRVLWVASLLSLGQTAGAASIDCSRCDEWNRDQAPFQIYGNTYYVGTRGLSSVLITTAGGHVLIDGALPQSAPLIAQHVEQLGFKMTDVKVILNSHVHYDHAGGIAELQKLSGAKVIASDKAANALRTGKLDPSDPQAEIEMRYPGASNVEPLESRPSIEVGGLRLSVIHTPGHTPGGTSWRWQSCEAGRCLNMVYGDSLTAVSDDSFKFSGDPRYPTAKADLLASMDAIAATPCDIMIGAHPERTNLWTIFDAQGKGDRNRLIDPSTCKRQAADARKYFDKRLEQERNPPKKSS
;
A
#
# COMPACT_ATOMS: atom_id res chain seq x y z
N MET A 1 34.04 -11.29 -67.53
CA MET A 1 33.27 -12.05 -66.53
C MET A 1 33.58 -11.44 -65.13
N GLN A 2 32.71 -10.53 -64.64
CA GLN A 2 32.88 -9.86 -63.36
C GLN A 2 31.95 -10.52 -62.32
N GLY A 3 32.52 -11.25 -61.37
CA GLY A 3 31.78 -11.89 -60.28
C GLY A 3 31.40 -10.87 -59.20
N ARG A 4 30.07 -10.66 -59.01
CA ARG A 4 29.51 -9.87 -57.90
C ARG A 4 29.57 -10.70 -56.63
N ARG A 5 30.34 -10.25 -55.64
CA ARG A 5 30.30 -10.80 -54.27
C ARG A 5 29.10 -10.17 -53.51
N VAL A 6 28.15 -11.03 -53.11
CA VAL A 6 27.04 -10.65 -52.23
C VAL A 6 27.55 -10.74 -50.78
N LEU A 7 27.62 -9.61 -50.10
CA LEU A 7 27.91 -9.54 -48.64
C LEU A 7 26.58 -9.78 -47.91
N TRP A 8 26.52 -10.87 -47.16
CA TRP A 8 25.44 -11.11 -46.19
C TRP A 8 25.78 -10.33 -44.89
N VAL A 9 24.95 -9.32 -44.57
CA VAL A 9 24.99 -8.66 -43.27
C VAL A 9 24.13 -9.47 -42.30
N ALA A 10 24.78 -10.19 -41.38
CA ALA A 10 24.08 -10.88 -40.30
C ALA A 10 23.66 -9.83 -39.27
N SER A 11 22.36 -9.50 -39.20
CA SER A 11 21.78 -8.72 -38.13
C SER A 11 21.76 -9.56 -36.83
N LEU A 12 22.63 -9.25 -35.90
CA LEU A 12 22.57 -9.75 -34.54
C LEU A 12 21.36 -9.09 -33.85
N LEU A 13 20.27 -9.81 -33.75
CA LEU A 13 19.16 -9.48 -32.82
C LEU A 13 19.69 -9.73 -31.42
N SER A 14 20.02 -8.65 -30.70
CA SER A 14 20.25 -8.68 -29.25
C SER A 14 18.92 -8.99 -28.58
N LEU A 15 18.73 -10.23 -28.13
CA LEU A 15 17.70 -10.61 -27.17
C LEU A 15 18.00 -9.83 -25.87
N GLY A 16 17.31 -8.70 -25.69
CA GLY A 16 17.30 -8.02 -24.40
C GLY A 16 16.73 -8.98 -23.36
N GLN A 17 17.56 -9.42 -22.43
CA GLN A 17 17.10 -10.10 -21.23
C GLN A 17 16.25 -9.08 -20.46
N THR A 18 14.95 -9.25 -20.46
CA THR A 18 14.08 -8.59 -19.48
C THR A 18 14.49 -9.15 -18.11
N ALA A 19 15.19 -8.33 -17.33
CA ALA A 19 15.40 -8.66 -15.93
C ALA A 19 14.00 -8.89 -15.34
N GLY A 20 13.73 -10.12 -14.91
CA GLY A 20 12.47 -10.47 -14.27
C GLY A 20 12.26 -9.54 -13.06
N ALA A 21 11.02 -9.15 -12.80
CA ALA A 21 10.69 -8.41 -11.59
C ALA A 21 11.22 -9.18 -10.37
N ALA A 22 11.74 -8.47 -9.38
CA ALA A 22 12.13 -9.08 -8.11
C ALA A 22 10.94 -9.81 -7.51
N SER A 23 11.17 -10.95 -6.89
CA SER A 23 10.11 -11.72 -6.22
C SER A 23 10.53 -12.10 -4.81
N ILE A 24 9.55 -12.17 -3.92
CA ILE A 24 9.68 -12.64 -2.55
C ILE A 24 8.83 -13.90 -2.43
N ASP A 25 9.36 -14.92 -1.75
CA ASP A 25 8.63 -16.13 -1.40
C ASP A 25 8.23 -16.06 0.08
N CYS A 26 6.94 -16.09 0.36
CA CYS A 26 6.37 -16.05 1.69
C CYS A 26 5.13 -16.97 1.78
N SER A 27 4.76 -17.37 2.98
CA SER A 27 3.67 -18.31 3.21
C SER A 27 2.30 -17.87 2.67
N ARG A 28 2.10 -16.56 2.47
CA ARG A 28 0.86 -15.97 1.93
C ARG A 28 1.05 -15.29 0.57
N CYS A 29 2.25 -15.33 -0.01
CA CYS A 29 2.55 -14.59 -1.24
C CYS A 29 1.63 -14.97 -2.40
N ASP A 30 1.34 -16.24 -2.61
CA ASP A 30 0.43 -16.69 -3.68
C ASP A 30 -1.01 -16.21 -3.45
N GLU A 31 -1.50 -16.29 -2.22
CA GLU A 31 -2.81 -15.79 -1.85
C GLU A 31 -2.89 -14.27 -2.04
N TRP A 32 -1.90 -13.56 -1.53
CA TRP A 32 -1.84 -12.10 -1.61
C TRP A 32 -1.69 -11.59 -3.04
N ASN A 33 -0.90 -12.28 -3.87
CA ASN A 33 -0.66 -11.88 -5.27
C ASN A 33 -1.70 -12.41 -6.26
N ARG A 34 -2.78 -13.03 -5.78
CA ARG A 34 -3.85 -13.50 -6.67
C ARG A 34 -4.46 -12.33 -7.42
N ASP A 35 -4.64 -12.51 -8.73
CA ASP A 35 -5.21 -11.49 -9.61
C ASP A 35 -6.61 -11.05 -9.17
N GLN A 36 -6.88 -9.78 -9.33
CA GLN A 36 -8.15 -9.12 -9.09
C GLN A 36 -8.37 -8.06 -10.17
N ALA A 37 -9.29 -8.31 -11.08
CA ALA A 37 -9.60 -7.34 -12.12
C ALA A 37 -9.82 -5.94 -11.54
N PRO A 38 -9.21 -4.89 -12.10
CA PRO A 38 -9.32 -3.55 -11.56
C PRO A 38 -10.73 -3.00 -11.74
N PHE A 39 -11.14 -2.10 -10.85
CA PHE A 39 -12.47 -1.50 -10.90
C PHE A 39 -12.48 -0.09 -10.33
N GLN A 40 -13.43 0.71 -10.80
CA GLN A 40 -13.69 2.03 -10.22
C GLN A 40 -14.36 1.86 -8.85
N ILE A 41 -13.78 2.48 -7.81
CA ILE A 41 -14.36 2.52 -6.47
C ILE A 41 -15.43 3.61 -6.42
N TYR A 42 -15.03 4.87 -6.70
CA TYR A 42 -15.92 6.01 -6.79
C TYR A 42 -15.23 7.18 -7.51
N GLY A 43 -15.95 7.90 -8.38
CA GLY A 43 -15.43 9.07 -9.10
C GLY A 43 -14.10 8.78 -9.78
N ASN A 44 -13.04 9.49 -9.39
CA ASN A 44 -11.70 9.36 -9.95
C ASN A 44 -10.80 8.37 -9.21
N THR A 45 -11.36 7.49 -8.39
CA THR A 45 -10.64 6.54 -7.54
C THR A 45 -10.88 5.10 -8.00
N TYR A 46 -9.79 4.34 -8.20
CA TYR A 46 -9.81 2.99 -8.75
C TYR A 46 -9.01 2.01 -7.89
N TYR A 47 -9.52 0.80 -7.73
CA TYR A 47 -8.74 -0.32 -7.18
C TYR A 47 -7.88 -0.93 -8.30
N VAL A 48 -6.58 -1.00 -8.07
CA VAL A 48 -5.61 -1.57 -9.03
C VAL A 48 -4.70 -2.61 -8.38
N GLY A 49 -4.93 -2.93 -7.10
CA GLY A 49 -4.19 -3.93 -6.34
C GLY A 49 -4.50 -5.37 -6.74
N THR A 50 -4.03 -6.29 -5.92
CA THR A 50 -4.30 -7.72 -6.02
C THR A 50 -5.45 -8.12 -5.08
N ARG A 51 -5.84 -9.40 -5.09
CA ARG A 51 -6.94 -9.87 -4.22
C ARG A 51 -6.61 -9.75 -2.73
N GLY A 52 -5.34 -9.88 -2.34
CA GLY A 52 -4.92 -9.84 -0.94
C GLY A 52 -4.30 -8.53 -0.47
N LEU A 53 -3.86 -7.68 -1.40
CA LEU A 53 -3.15 -6.43 -1.09
C LEU A 53 -3.71 -5.27 -1.90
N SER A 54 -4.05 -4.19 -1.21
CA SER A 54 -4.61 -3.02 -1.87
C SER A 54 -3.53 -2.19 -2.55
N SER A 55 -3.87 -1.69 -3.74
CA SER A 55 -3.25 -0.54 -4.37
C SER A 55 -4.36 0.30 -4.99
N VAL A 56 -4.29 1.62 -4.84
CA VAL A 56 -5.33 2.54 -5.28
C VAL A 56 -4.75 3.59 -6.21
N LEU A 57 -5.35 3.71 -7.40
CA LEU A 57 -5.06 4.77 -8.35
C LEU A 57 -6.08 5.89 -8.20
N ILE A 58 -5.59 7.14 -8.08
CA ILE A 58 -6.43 8.34 -8.07
C ILE A 58 -6.04 9.18 -9.26
N THR A 59 -6.98 9.41 -10.18
CA THR A 59 -6.70 10.09 -11.44
C THR A 59 -7.02 11.59 -11.37
N THR A 60 -6.16 12.41 -11.98
CA THR A 60 -6.38 13.85 -12.15
C THR A 60 -5.90 14.30 -13.52
N ALA A 61 -6.36 15.46 -13.98
CA ALA A 61 -5.90 16.05 -15.25
C ALA A 61 -4.41 16.44 -15.24
N GLY A 62 -3.84 16.72 -14.07
CA GLY A 62 -2.44 17.13 -13.90
C GLY A 62 -1.49 16.00 -13.51
N GLY A 63 -1.94 14.74 -13.57
CA GLY A 63 -1.17 13.56 -13.20
C GLY A 63 -1.85 12.73 -12.10
N HIS A 64 -1.49 11.45 -12.01
CA HIS A 64 -2.14 10.50 -11.14
C HIS A 64 -1.33 10.24 -9.87
N VAL A 65 -2.02 9.75 -8.85
CA VAL A 65 -1.44 9.26 -7.59
C VAL A 65 -1.70 7.78 -7.48
N LEU A 66 -0.68 7.00 -7.13
CA LEU A 66 -0.80 5.59 -6.78
C LEU A 66 -0.50 5.43 -5.29
N ILE A 67 -1.28 4.67 -4.55
CA ILE A 67 -1.04 4.37 -3.14
C ILE A 67 -0.71 2.89 -3.00
N ASP A 68 0.47 2.59 -2.43
CA ASP A 68 1.09 1.29 -2.22
C ASP A 68 1.40 0.49 -3.50
N GLY A 69 2.35 -0.42 -3.40
CA GLY A 69 2.86 -1.23 -4.50
C GLY A 69 2.71 -2.72 -4.29
N ALA A 70 2.10 -3.16 -3.20
CA ALA A 70 1.98 -4.57 -2.82
C ALA A 70 3.35 -5.29 -2.79
N LEU A 71 3.40 -6.60 -3.12
CA LEU A 71 4.63 -7.39 -3.21
C LEU A 71 5.50 -6.92 -4.39
N PRO A 72 6.83 -7.20 -4.38
CA PRO A 72 7.67 -6.91 -5.55
C PRO A 72 7.12 -7.52 -6.85
N GLN A 73 6.66 -8.77 -6.79
CA GLN A 73 6.07 -9.47 -7.93
C GLN A 73 4.67 -8.99 -8.32
N SER A 74 4.01 -8.15 -7.52
CA SER A 74 2.72 -7.54 -7.85
C SER A 74 2.84 -6.33 -8.78
N ALA A 75 4.01 -5.72 -8.87
CA ALA A 75 4.18 -4.48 -9.63
C ALA A 75 3.79 -4.59 -11.12
N PRO A 76 4.15 -5.66 -11.87
CA PRO A 76 3.71 -5.82 -13.25
C PRO A 76 2.19 -5.94 -13.37
N LEU A 77 1.54 -6.61 -12.43
CA LEU A 77 0.09 -6.77 -12.43
C LEU A 77 -0.62 -5.44 -12.14
N ILE A 78 -0.14 -4.68 -11.16
CA ILE A 78 -0.66 -3.33 -10.88
C ILE A 78 -0.51 -2.41 -12.10
N ALA A 79 0.64 -2.44 -12.78
CA ALA A 79 0.85 -1.66 -14.00
C ALA A 79 -0.13 -2.08 -15.11
N GLN A 80 -0.34 -3.37 -15.30
CA GLN A 80 -1.33 -3.91 -16.25
C GLN A 80 -2.76 -3.45 -15.89
N HIS A 81 -3.12 -3.44 -14.61
CA HIS A 81 -4.43 -2.97 -14.16
C HIS A 81 -4.66 -1.48 -14.46
N VAL A 82 -3.63 -0.66 -14.28
CA VAL A 82 -3.68 0.76 -14.67
C VAL A 82 -3.96 0.91 -16.17
N GLU A 83 -3.28 0.10 -17.01
CA GLU A 83 -3.48 0.10 -18.47
C GLU A 83 -4.85 -0.44 -18.89
N GLN A 84 -5.37 -1.48 -18.23
CA GLN A 84 -6.71 -2.02 -18.46
C GLN A 84 -7.83 -1.00 -18.20
N LEU A 85 -7.59 -0.06 -17.29
CA LEU A 85 -8.50 1.07 -17.03
C LEU A 85 -8.36 2.21 -18.04
N GLY A 86 -7.42 2.09 -19.00
CA GLY A 86 -7.16 3.10 -20.03
C GLY A 86 -6.20 4.21 -19.61
N PHE A 87 -5.53 4.07 -18.47
CA PHE A 87 -4.52 5.02 -17.99
C PHE A 87 -3.11 4.53 -18.32
N LYS A 88 -2.12 5.42 -18.22
CA LYS A 88 -0.71 5.10 -18.46
C LYS A 88 0.09 5.19 -17.16
N MET A 89 1.00 4.26 -16.92
CA MET A 89 1.91 4.36 -15.79
C MET A 89 2.72 5.66 -15.81
N THR A 90 3.09 6.17 -16.98
CA THR A 90 3.81 7.44 -17.13
C THR A 90 3.01 8.69 -16.69
N ASP A 91 1.70 8.57 -16.52
CA ASP A 91 0.85 9.64 -15.98
C ASP A 91 0.79 9.63 -14.44
N VAL A 92 1.25 8.56 -13.79
CA VAL A 92 1.46 8.52 -12.33
C VAL A 92 2.65 9.43 -11.99
N LYS A 93 2.41 10.49 -11.22
CA LYS A 93 3.42 11.47 -10.83
C LYS A 93 3.90 11.30 -9.40
N VAL A 94 3.07 10.70 -8.57
CA VAL A 94 3.36 10.45 -7.17
C VAL A 94 2.94 9.03 -6.80
N ILE A 95 3.82 8.32 -6.11
CA ILE A 95 3.50 7.08 -5.41
C ILE A 95 3.55 7.39 -3.91
N LEU A 96 2.48 7.06 -3.20
CA LEU A 96 2.37 7.18 -1.76
C LEU A 96 2.54 5.82 -1.12
N ASN A 97 3.01 5.80 0.11
CA ASN A 97 3.14 4.58 0.88
C ASN A 97 2.33 4.67 2.17
N SER A 98 1.67 3.57 2.55
CA SER A 98 1.02 3.44 3.85
C SER A 98 2.04 3.07 4.92
N HIS A 99 2.78 1.98 4.71
CA HIS A 99 3.87 1.55 5.57
C HIS A 99 4.90 0.70 4.82
N VAL A 100 6.02 0.43 5.45
CA VAL A 100 7.25 -0.05 4.81
C VAL A 100 7.42 -1.57 4.74
N HIS A 101 6.42 -2.36 5.11
CA HIS A 101 6.51 -3.81 4.98
C HIS A 101 6.49 -4.25 3.52
N TYR A 102 7.12 -5.40 3.24
CA TYR A 102 7.37 -5.87 1.87
C TYR A 102 6.09 -6.12 1.06
N ASP A 103 4.99 -6.39 1.74
CA ASP A 103 3.68 -6.63 1.12
C ASP A 103 2.92 -5.34 0.76
N HIS A 104 3.44 -4.17 1.11
CA HIS A 104 2.89 -2.85 0.73
C HIS A 104 3.90 -2.01 -0.04
N ALA A 105 5.17 -2.07 0.35
CA ALA A 105 6.25 -1.28 -0.25
C ALA A 105 7.03 -2.03 -1.34
N GLY A 106 6.91 -3.36 -1.40
CA GLY A 106 7.78 -4.22 -2.20
C GLY A 106 7.79 -3.89 -3.69
N GLY A 107 6.64 -3.58 -4.27
CA GLY A 107 6.50 -3.24 -5.69
C GLY A 107 6.79 -1.78 -6.04
N ILE A 108 6.96 -0.90 -5.04
CA ILE A 108 7.09 0.56 -5.28
C ILE A 108 8.28 0.89 -6.18
N ALA A 109 9.43 0.23 -5.99
CA ALA A 109 10.63 0.52 -6.78
C ALA A 109 10.40 0.25 -8.29
N GLU A 110 9.75 -0.85 -8.64
CA GLU A 110 9.46 -1.16 -10.05
C GLU A 110 8.35 -0.26 -10.61
N LEU A 111 7.29 0.02 -9.85
CA LEU A 111 6.24 0.95 -10.24
C LEU A 111 6.80 2.37 -10.43
N GLN A 112 7.75 2.79 -9.60
CA GLN A 112 8.48 4.04 -9.78
C GLN A 112 9.28 4.07 -11.07
N LYS A 113 10.00 2.99 -11.38
CA LYS A 113 10.78 2.89 -12.62
C LYS A 113 9.87 2.97 -13.85
N LEU A 114 8.70 2.32 -13.82
CA LEU A 114 7.73 2.32 -14.92
C LEU A 114 7.06 3.71 -15.12
N SER A 115 6.87 4.45 -14.03
CA SER A 115 6.15 5.73 -14.06
C SER A 115 7.05 6.96 -14.14
N GLY A 116 8.27 6.87 -13.60
CA GLY A 116 9.12 8.04 -13.32
C GLY A 116 8.63 8.88 -12.14
N ALA A 117 7.67 8.38 -11.36
CA ALA A 117 7.05 9.09 -10.24
C ALA A 117 8.05 9.35 -9.10
N LYS A 118 7.80 10.40 -8.32
CA LYS A 118 8.41 10.52 -7.00
C LYS A 118 7.64 9.69 -5.98
N VAL A 119 8.34 9.14 -5.01
CA VAL A 119 7.72 8.43 -3.88
C VAL A 119 7.65 9.38 -2.69
N ILE A 120 6.48 9.49 -2.05
CA ILE A 120 6.31 10.31 -0.84
C ILE A 120 5.85 9.41 0.30
N ALA A 121 6.52 9.52 1.44
CA ALA A 121 6.21 8.74 2.64
C ALA A 121 6.54 9.55 3.90
N SER A 122 6.14 9.04 5.07
CA SER A 122 6.53 9.65 6.34
C SER A 122 8.05 9.68 6.49
N ASP A 123 8.55 10.60 7.32
CA ASP A 123 9.99 10.79 7.54
C ASP A 123 10.65 9.51 8.05
N LYS A 124 9.94 8.76 8.91
CA LYS A 124 10.42 7.48 9.45
C LYS A 124 10.40 6.33 8.42
N ALA A 125 9.50 6.39 7.44
CA ALA A 125 9.40 5.39 6.37
C ALA A 125 10.42 5.62 5.25
N ALA A 126 10.83 6.87 5.00
CA ALA A 126 11.60 7.24 3.82
C ALA A 126 12.93 6.48 3.68
N ASN A 127 13.63 6.20 4.78
CA ASN A 127 14.90 5.46 4.72
C ASN A 127 14.69 3.98 4.36
N ALA A 128 13.66 3.35 4.93
CA ALA A 128 13.32 1.96 4.62
C ALA A 128 12.94 1.81 3.14
N LEU A 129 12.16 2.75 2.59
CA LEU A 129 11.82 2.76 1.17
C LEU A 129 13.02 2.93 0.23
N ARG A 130 14.04 3.73 0.63
CA ARG A 130 15.28 3.89 -0.16
C ARG A 130 16.15 2.65 -0.14
N THR A 131 16.19 1.94 0.97
CA THR A 131 17.13 0.83 1.20
C THR A 131 16.51 -0.55 1.04
N GLY A 132 15.19 -0.66 1.05
CA GLY A 132 14.46 -1.93 1.11
C GLY A 132 14.68 -2.69 2.41
N LYS A 133 15.08 -1.98 3.50
CA LYS A 133 15.40 -2.58 4.80
C LYS A 133 14.70 -1.80 5.91
N LEU A 134 14.01 -2.51 6.80
CA LEU A 134 13.34 -1.91 7.95
C LEU A 134 14.33 -1.30 8.95
N ASP A 135 13.82 -0.32 9.69
CA ASP A 135 14.48 0.19 10.89
C ASP A 135 14.39 -0.86 12.01
N PRO A 136 15.43 -1.03 12.84
CA PRO A 136 15.39 -1.96 13.98
C PRO A 136 14.29 -1.69 15.00
N SER A 137 13.71 -0.49 15.01
CA SER A 137 12.57 -0.15 15.87
C SER A 137 11.23 -0.70 15.34
N ASP A 138 11.19 -1.22 14.12
CA ASP A 138 9.97 -1.82 13.59
C ASP A 138 9.59 -3.09 14.37
N PRO A 139 8.33 -3.25 14.81
CA PRO A 139 7.88 -4.45 15.51
C PRO A 139 8.11 -5.77 14.77
N GLN A 140 8.26 -5.72 13.45
CA GLN A 140 8.49 -6.89 12.59
C GLN A 140 9.92 -6.96 12.02
N ALA A 141 10.86 -6.15 12.52
CA ALA A 141 12.21 -6.04 11.95
C ALA A 141 12.97 -7.38 11.82
N GLU A 142 12.69 -8.34 12.72
CA GLU A 142 13.34 -9.67 12.73
C GLU A 142 12.73 -10.67 11.74
N ILE A 143 11.49 -10.45 11.30
CA ILE A 143 10.74 -11.39 10.45
C ILE A 143 10.45 -10.85 9.05
N GLU A 144 10.65 -9.55 8.81
CA GLU A 144 10.38 -8.91 7.53
C GLU A 144 11.43 -9.23 6.48
N MET A 145 10.99 -9.30 5.23
CA MET A 145 11.86 -9.56 4.09
C MET A 145 12.32 -8.25 3.43
N ARG A 146 13.55 -8.27 2.92
CA ARG A 146 14.07 -7.16 2.12
C ARG A 146 13.39 -7.12 0.76
N TYR A 147 13.20 -5.92 0.25
CA TYR A 147 12.63 -5.65 -1.07
C TYR A 147 13.49 -4.61 -1.82
N PRO A 148 13.32 -4.44 -3.15
CA PRO A 148 14.07 -3.44 -3.90
C PRO A 148 13.80 -2.03 -3.38
N GLY A 149 14.86 -1.27 -3.11
CA GLY A 149 14.75 0.13 -2.68
C GLY A 149 14.34 1.05 -3.83
N ALA A 150 13.48 2.03 -3.53
CA ALA A 150 13.07 3.07 -4.46
C ALA A 150 14.11 4.20 -4.52
N SER A 151 14.24 4.82 -5.67
CA SER A 151 15.07 6.02 -5.85
C SER A 151 14.34 7.30 -5.40
N ASN A 152 14.40 8.41 -5.75
CA ASN A 152 13.61 9.63 -5.57
C ASN A 152 12.50 9.55 -4.50
N VAL A 153 12.87 9.20 -3.26
CA VAL A 153 11.97 9.15 -2.10
C VAL A 153 12.02 10.48 -1.35
N GLU A 154 10.90 11.18 -1.28
CA GLU A 154 10.73 12.46 -0.61
C GLU A 154 10.01 12.27 0.74
N PRO A 155 10.60 12.68 1.86
CA PRO A 155 9.91 12.64 3.15
C PRO A 155 8.82 13.71 3.21
N LEU A 156 7.79 13.48 4.02
CA LEU A 156 6.67 14.41 4.21
C LEU A 156 7.06 15.72 4.91
N GLU A 157 8.14 15.73 5.69
CA GLU A 157 8.63 16.92 6.42
C GLU A 157 7.51 17.63 7.22
N SER A 158 6.69 16.81 7.92
CA SER A 158 5.53 17.27 8.70
C SER A 158 4.44 17.99 7.88
N ARG A 159 4.41 17.85 6.56
CA ARG A 159 3.34 18.41 5.73
C ARG A 159 2.00 17.75 6.08
N PRO A 160 0.94 18.51 6.36
CA PRO A 160 -0.38 17.94 6.67
C PRO A 160 -1.13 17.44 5.44
N SER A 161 -0.67 17.78 4.25
CA SER A 161 -1.25 17.35 2.97
C SER A 161 -0.25 17.51 1.83
N ILE A 162 -0.53 16.81 0.73
CA ILE A 162 0.13 16.99 -0.57
C ILE A 162 -0.91 17.36 -1.62
N GLU A 163 -0.46 17.99 -2.70
CA GLU A 163 -1.31 18.35 -3.84
C GLU A 163 -0.72 17.79 -5.14
N VAL A 164 -1.57 17.14 -5.93
CA VAL A 164 -1.20 16.57 -7.24
C VAL A 164 -2.33 16.84 -8.22
N GLY A 165 -2.05 17.60 -9.27
CA GLY A 165 -3.03 17.89 -10.33
C GLY A 165 -4.34 18.49 -9.83
N GLY A 166 -4.32 19.30 -8.78
CA GLY A 166 -5.49 19.90 -8.15
C GLY A 166 -6.19 19.03 -7.11
N LEU A 167 -5.74 17.78 -6.94
CA LEU A 167 -6.21 16.89 -5.87
C LEU A 167 -5.41 17.13 -4.59
N ARG A 168 -6.10 17.37 -3.48
CA ARG A 168 -5.50 17.45 -2.15
C ARG A 168 -5.68 16.15 -1.39
N LEU A 169 -4.54 15.54 -0.98
CA LEU A 169 -4.53 14.37 -0.10
C LEU A 169 -4.03 14.81 1.29
N SER A 170 -4.87 14.62 2.29
CA SER A 170 -4.53 14.88 3.70
C SER A 170 -3.79 13.70 4.29
N VAL A 171 -2.75 13.98 5.06
CA VAL A 171 -1.96 13.00 5.80
C VAL A 171 -2.65 12.70 7.13
N ILE A 172 -2.79 11.42 7.46
CA ILE A 172 -3.19 10.95 8.77
C ILE A 172 -2.05 10.08 9.26
N HIS A 173 -1.25 10.57 10.19
CA HIS A 173 -0.19 9.76 10.79
C HIS A 173 -0.82 8.61 11.59
N THR A 174 -0.47 7.38 11.25
CA THR A 174 -0.98 6.15 11.88
C THR A 174 0.17 5.24 12.34
N PRO A 175 1.13 5.76 13.17
CA PRO A 175 2.21 4.94 13.68
C PRO A 175 1.71 3.88 14.66
N GLY A 176 2.52 2.82 14.84
CA GLY A 176 2.25 1.74 15.80
C GLY A 176 2.40 0.37 15.19
N HIS A 177 1.76 0.09 14.06
CA HIS A 177 2.05 -1.11 13.26
C HIS A 177 3.47 -1.06 12.71
N THR A 178 3.85 0.06 12.16
CA THR A 178 5.23 0.50 11.90
C THR A 178 5.45 1.88 12.52
N PRO A 179 6.69 2.30 12.79
CA PRO A 179 6.96 3.65 13.31
C PRO A 179 6.57 4.77 12.35
N GLY A 180 6.48 4.47 11.05
CA GLY A 180 6.21 5.43 9.97
C GLY A 180 4.85 5.30 9.30
N GLY A 181 3.91 4.56 9.89
CA GLY A 181 2.59 4.32 9.33
C GLY A 181 1.83 5.59 8.97
N THR A 182 1.16 5.58 7.82
CA THR A 182 0.44 6.74 7.27
C THR A 182 -0.82 6.31 6.53
N SER A 183 -1.96 6.85 6.92
CA SER A 183 -3.20 6.74 6.18
C SER A 183 -3.44 8.01 5.37
N TRP A 184 -4.18 7.92 4.28
CA TRP A 184 -4.41 9.00 3.34
C TRP A 184 -5.90 9.29 3.20
N ARG A 185 -6.27 10.57 3.18
CA ARG A 185 -7.65 11.00 2.96
C ARG A 185 -7.75 12.02 1.82
N TRP A 186 -8.75 11.85 0.96
CA TRP A 186 -9.07 12.80 -0.12
C TRP A 186 -10.57 12.84 -0.35
N GLN A 187 -11.00 13.73 -1.22
CA GLN A 187 -12.35 13.73 -1.76
C GLN A 187 -12.35 13.20 -3.19
N SER A 188 -13.30 12.33 -3.49
CA SER A 188 -13.62 11.89 -4.85
C SER A 188 -15.06 12.26 -5.18
N CYS A 189 -15.27 12.77 -6.39
CA CYS A 189 -16.56 13.33 -6.80
C CYS A 189 -17.10 12.65 -8.06
N GLU A 190 -18.40 12.34 -8.07
CA GLU A 190 -19.12 11.77 -9.22
C GLU A 190 -20.51 12.38 -9.30
N ALA A 191 -20.93 12.84 -10.48
CA ALA A 191 -22.26 13.42 -10.72
C ALA A 191 -22.68 14.50 -9.69
N GLY A 192 -21.74 15.37 -9.29
CA GLY A 192 -21.98 16.46 -8.35
C GLY A 192 -21.98 16.06 -6.87
N ARG A 193 -21.81 14.79 -6.53
CA ARG A 193 -21.66 14.29 -5.16
C ARG A 193 -20.19 13.97 -4.87
N CYS A 194 -19.67 14.52 -3.77
CA CYS A 194 -18.32 14.23 -3.30
C CYS A 194 -18.34 13.37 -2.04
N LEU A 195 -17.48 12.38 -1.97
CA LEU A 195 -17.31 11.46 -0.84
C LEU A 195 -15.90 11.59 -0.25
N ASN A 196 -15.81 11.44 1.07
CA ASN A 196 -14.53 11.34 1.78
C ASN A 196 -13.99 9.92 1.64
N MET A 197 -12.91 9.78 0.92
CA MET A 197 -12.18 8.54 0.72
C MET A 197 -11.05 8.43 1.73
N VAL A 198 -10.82 7.25 2.27
CA VAL A 198 -9.70 6.94 3.15
C VAL A 198 -8.99 5.70 2.65
N TYR A 199 -7.68 5.79 2.45
CA TYR A 199 -6.81 4.62 2.38
C TYR A 199 -6.23 4.43 3.78
N GLY A 200 -6.69 3.37 4.45
CA GLY A 200 -6.30 3.09 5.83
C GLY A 200 -5.08 2.19 5.89
N ASP A 201 -4.06 2.66 6.58
CA ASP A 201 -2.92 1.85 6.99
C ASP A 201 -3.32 0.71 7.93
N SER A 202 -2.42 -0.25 8.14
CA SER A 202 -2.62 -1.35 9.08
C SER A 202 -2.65 -0.85 10.53
N LEU A 203 -3.74 -1.17 11.24
CA LEU A 203 -3.90 -0.87 12.67
C LEU A 203 -3.74 -2.14 13.52
N THR A 204 -2.82 -3.02 13.13
CA THR A 204 -2.64 -4.34 13.75
C THR A 204 -1.38 -4.40 14.60
N ALA A 205 -1.44 -5.16 15.70
CA ALA A 205 -0.30 -5.40 16.58
C ALA A 205 0.43 -6.71 16.20
N VAL A 206 0.82 -6.84 14.92
CA VAL A 206 1.68 -7.92 14.45
C VAL A 206 3.13 -7.56 14.74
N SER A 207 3.90 -8.52 15.21
CA SER A 207 5.32 -8.35 15.52
C SER A 207 6.07 -9.67 15.46
N ASP A 208 7.40 -9.60 15.51
CA ASP A 208 8.21 -10.77 15.86
C ASP A 208 7.89 -11.28 17.28
N ASP A 209 8.38 -12.49 17.60
CA ASP A 209 8.08 -13.15 18.89
C ASP A 209 8.72 -12.44 20.09
N SER A 210 9.77 -11.66 19.87
CA SER A 210 10.52 -10.95 20.91
C SER A 210 9.90 -9.61 21.27
N PHE A 211 9.18 -8.98 20.35
CA PHE A 211 8.61 -7.64 20.53
C PHE A 211 7.33 -7.68 21.39
N LYS A 212 7.21 -6.72 22.31
CA LYS A 212 6.01 -6.54 23.15
C LYS A 212 5.45 -5.13 23.01
N PHE A 213 4.23 -5.01 22.51
CA PHE A 213 3.52 -3.73 22.46
C PHE A 213 3.27 -3.12 23.83
N SER A 214 3.24 -3.93 24.89
CA SER A 214 3.10 -3.44 26.28
C SER A 214 4.31 -2.66 26.78
N GLY A 215 5.47 -2.77 26.13
CA GLY A 215 6.71 -2.05 26.44
C GLY A 215 7.92 -2.74 25.84
N ASP A 216 8.45 -2.23 24.75
CA ASP A 216 9.67 -2.70 24.08
C ASP A 216 10.65 -1.54 23.96
N PRO A 217 11.93 -1.70 24.35
CA PRO A 217 12.92 -0.63 24.26
C PRO A 217 13.22 -0.19 22.82
N ARG A 218 12.99 -1.03 21.81
CA ARG A 218 13.16 -0.69 20.39
C ARG A 218 12.13 0.36 19.94
N TYR A 219 10.89 0.28 20.48
CA TYR A 219 9.81 1.20 20.17
C TYR A 219 8.95 1.49 21.41
N PRO A 220 9.43 2.31 22.36
CA PRO A 220 8.77 2.52 23.66
C PRO A 220 7.37 3.09 23.56
N THR A 221 7.06 3.84 22.50
CA THR A 221 5.75 4.48 22.28
C THR A 221 4.78 3.62 21.46
N ALA A 222 5.15 2.43 21.00
CA ALA A 222 4.34 1.61 20.07
C ALA A 222 2.88 1.43 20.51
N LYS A 223 2.66 1.15 21.82
CA LYS A 223 1.32 1.03 22.38
C LYS A 223 0.52 2.34 22.29
N ALA A 224 1.12 3.45 22.70
CA ALA A 224 0.47 4.75 22.71
C ALA A 224 0.19 5.21 21.27
N ASP A 225 1.14 5.01 20.37
CA ASP A 225 1.05 5.36 18.96
C ASP A 225 -0.07 4.59 18.28
N LEU A 226 -0.16 3.27 18.48
CA LEU A 226 -1.20 2.45 17.86
C LEU A 226 -2.61 2.82 18.39
N LEU A 227 -2.74 3.13 19.67
CA LEU A 227 -4.01 3.61 20.24
C LEU A 227 -4.40 4.97 19.65
N ALA A 228 -3.46 5.93 19.59
CA ALA A 228 -3.69 7.24 18.98
C ALA A 228 -4.06 7.14 17.49
N SER A 229 -3.45 6.21 16.77
CA SER A 229 -3.77 5.93 15.37
C SER A 229 -5.20 5.43 15.17
N MET A 230 -5.65 4.52 16.04
CA MET A 230 -7.05 4.07 16.05
C MET A 230 -8.01 5.23 16.31
N ASP A 231 -7.69 6.10 17.28
CA ASP A 231 -8.52 7.28 17.60
C ASP A 231 -8.53 8.28 16.43
N ALA A 232 -7.40 8.51 15.77
CA ALA A 232 -7.31 9.36 14.58
C ALA A 232 -8.16 8.85 13.41
N ILE A 233 -8.12 7.55 13.13
CA ILE A 233 -8.95 6.94 12.08
C ILE A 233 -10.45 7.02 12.47
N ALA A 234 -10.80 6.73 13.72
CA ALA A 234 -12.19 6.83 14.18
C ALA A 234 -12.77 8.25 14.07
N ALA A 235 -11.95 9.28 14.25
CA ALA A 235 -12.34 10.69 14.16
C ALA A 235 -12.34 11.24 12.72
N THR A 236 -11.78 10.49 11.75
CA THR A 236 -11.64 10.97 10.37
C THR A 236 -13.00 10.94 9.64
N PRO A 237 -13.40 12.04 8.97
CA PRO A 237 -14.53 12.02 8.03
C PRO A 237 -14.27 10.98 6.92
N CYS A 238 -15.18 10.01 6.77
CA CYS A 238 -14.95 8.80 5.99
C CYS A 238 -16.27 8.27 5.45
N ASP A 239 -16.43 8.24 4.15
CA ASP A 239 -17.59 7.64 3.48
C ASP A 239 -17.24 6.29 2.87
N ILE A 240 -16.00 6.14 2.38
CA ILE A 240 -15.45 4.88 1.86
C ILE A 240 -14.03 4.70 2.42
N MET A 241 -13.76 3.52 2.98
CA MET A 241 -12.42 3.13 3.42
C MET A 241 -11.92 1.91 2.66
N ILE A 242 -10.73 2.01 2.10
CA ILE A 242 -9.96 0.89 1.57
C ILE A 242 -8.79 0.64 2.54
N GLY A 243 -8.76 -0.50 3.17
CA GLY A 243 -7.62 -0.89 4.03
C GLY A 243 -6.45 -1.40 3.19
N ALA A 244 -5.23 -1.23 3.66
CA ALA A 244 -4.03 -1.76 3.02
C ALA A 244 -4.16 -3.27 2.74
N HIS A 245 -4.78 -4.03 3.66
CA HIS A 245 -5.33 -5.36 3.40
C HIS A 245 -6.84 -5.27 3.19
N PRO A 246 -7.36 -5.57 1.97
CA PRO A 246 -8.77 -5.38 1.63
C PRO A 246 -9.73 -6.23 2.47
N GLU A 247 -9.26 -7.38 2.98
CA GLU A 247 -10.02 -8.25 3.88
C GLU A 247 -10.39 -7.56 5.19
N ARG A 248 -9.56 -6.63 5.69
CA ARG A 248 -9.80 -5.91 6.95
C ARG A 248 -10.99 -4.96 6.87
N THR A 249 -11.28 -4.43 5.68
CA THR A 249 -12.46 -3.57 5.45
C THR A 249 -13.66 -4.34 4.88
N ASN A 250 -13.60 -5.69 4.86
CA ASN A 250 -14.60 -6.55 4.25
C ASN A 250 -14.87 -6.21 2.76
N LEU A 251 -13.87 -5.64 2.07
CA LEU A 251 -14.03 -5.17 0.68
C LEU A 251 -14.62 -6.27 -0.21
N TRP A 252 -14.08 -7.47 -0.15
CA TRP A 252 -14.53 -8.57 -1.00
C TRP A 252 -15.91 -9.10 -0.62
N THR A 253 -16.24 -9.18 0.66
CA THR A 253 -17.59 -9.57 1.10
C THR A 253 -18.63 -8.60 0.54
N ILE A 254 -18.30 -7.30 0.56
CA ILE A 254 -19.17 -6.27 -0.01
C ILE A 254 -19.17 -6.35 -1.55
N PHE A 255 -18.01 -6.48 -2.19
CA PHE A 255 -17.85 -6.48 -3.63
C PHE A 255 -18.45 -7.73 -4.30
N ASP A 256 -18.19 -8.94 -3.75
CA ASP A 256 -18.64 -10.20 -4.32
C ASP A 256 -20.13 -10.47 -4.10
N ALA A 257 -20.71 -9.99 -2.98
CA ALA A 257 -22.14 -10.13 -2.69
C ALA A 257 -23.06 -9.42 -3.67
N GLN A 258 -22.53 -8.63 -4.57
CA GLN A 258 -23.28 -7.65 -5.35
C GLN A 258 -23.52 -8.02 -6.80
N GLY A 259 -22.94 -9.13 -7.28
CA GLY A 259 -23.00 -9.42 -8.72
C GLY A 259 -22.63 -8.15 -9.51
N LYS A 260 -21.37 -8.00 -9.85
CA LYS A 260 -20.78 -6.97 -10.73
C LYS A 260 -21.59 -5.66 -10.86
N GLY A 261 -21.44 -4.72 -9.94
CA GLY A 261 -21.77 -3.36 -10.29
C GLY A 261 -22.34 -2.39 -9.28
N ASP A 262 -22.87 -2.78 -8.13
CA ASP A 262 -23.40 -1.79 -7.18
C ASP A 262 -22.33 -1.24 -6.23
N ARG A 263 -21.49 -0.33 -6.73
CA ARG A 263 -20.43 0.37 -5.99
C ARG A 263 -20.96 1.17 -4.79
N ASN A 264 -22.27 1.49 -4.75
CA ASN A 264 -22.87 2.27 -3.66
C ASN A 264 -22.79 1.56 -2.31
N ARG A 265 -22.65 0.23 -2.28
CA ARG A 265 -22.49 -0.53 -1.02
C ARG A 265 -21.13 -0.35 -0.35
N LEU A 266 -20.12 0.16 -1.07
CA LEU A 266 -18.86 0.56 -0.46
C LEU A 266 -19.02 1.85 0.36
N ILE A 267 -20.11 2.59 0.14
CA ILE A 267 -20.40 3.83 0.88
C ILE A 267 -20.95 3.47 2.25
N ASP A 268 -20.12 3.60 3.26
CA ASP A 268 -20.48 3.38 4.66
C ASP A 268 -19.78 4.40 5.57
N PRO A 269 -20.47 5.47 5.96
CA PRO A 269 -19.90 6.52 6.81
C PRO A 269 -19.45 6.03 8.20
N SER A 270 -19.81 4.81 8.58
CA SER A 270 -19.37 4.20 9.85
C SER A 270 -18.08 3.37 9.71
N THR A 271 -17.60 3.13 8.49
CA THR A 271 -16.51 2.16 8.23
C THR A 271 -15.24 2.47 8.98
N CYS A 272 -14.76 3.72 9.00
CA CYS A 272 -13.55 4.11 9.74
C CYS A 272 -13.70 3.90 11.25
N LYS A 273 -14.85 4.24 11.84
CA LYS A 273 -15.12 4.01 13.27
C LYS A 273 -15.16 2.52 13.60
N ARG A 274 -15.79 1.72 12.74
CA ARG A 274 -15.88 0.27 12.92
C ARG A 274 -14.50 -0.37 12.83
N GLN A 275 -13.69 -0.01 11.82
CA GLN A 275 -12.34 -0.52 11.68
C GLN A 275 -11.44 -0.20 12.88
N ALA A 276 -11.50 1.03 13.38
CA ALA A 276 -10.76 1.42 14.57
C ALA A 276 -11.23 0.64 15.81
N ALA A 277 -12.54 0.44 15.98
CA ALA A 277 -13.09 -0.33 17.10
C ALA A 277 -12.69 -1.81 17.03
N ASP A 278 -12.69 -2.42 15.86
CA ASP A 278 -12.27 -3.80 15.69
C ASP A 278 -10.76 -3.95 15.91
N ALA A 279 -9.94 -3.04 15.38
CA ALA A 279 -8.50 -3.00 15.66
C ALA A 279 -8.22 -2.92 17.17
N ARG A 280 -8.96 -2.09 17.91
CA ARG A 280 -8.83 -1.95 19.35
C ARG A 280 -9.12 -3.26 20.11
N LYS A 281 -10.18 -3.97 19.73
CA LYS A 281 -10.50 -5.29 20.33
C LYS A 281 -9.37 -6.31 20.12
N TYR A 282 -8.79 -6.36 18.90
CA TYR A 282 -7.65 -7.24 18.62
C TYR A 282 -6.41 -6.82 19.40
N PHE A 283 -6.18 -5.51 19.55
CA PHE A 283 -5.05 -5.00 20.32
C PHE A 283 -5.17 -5.27 21.82
N ASP A 284 -6.35 -5.09 22.40
CA ASP A 284 -6.61 -5.42 23.80
C ASP A 284 -6.34 -6.91 24.07
N LYS A 285 -6.76 -7.80 23.16
CA LYS A 285 -6.45 -9.23 23.24
C LYS A 285 -4.93 -9.50 23.16
N ARG A 286 -4.21 -8.80 22.29
CA ARG A 286 -2.74 -8.90 22.20
C ARG A 286 -2.08 -8.49 23.52
N LEU A 287 -2.48 -7.37 24.09
CA LEU A 287 -1.94 -6.89 25.38
C LEU A 287 -2.26 -7.87 26.54
N GLU A 288 -3.40 -8.53 26.50
CA GLU A 288 -3.72 -9.58 27.46
C GLU A 288 -2.83 -10.82 27.29
N GLN A 289 -2.58 -11.25 26.07
CA GLN A 289 -1.64 -12.35 25.76
C GLN A 289 -0.21 -12.04 26.22
N GLU A 290 0.24 -10.80 26.09
CA GLU A 290 1.56 -10.36 26.57
C GLU A 290 1.67 -10.38 28.10
N ARG A 291 0.57 -10.09 28.82
CA ARG A 291 0.50 -10.19 30.30
C ARG A 291 0.42 -11.65 30.78
N ASN A 292 -0.27 -12.48 30.02
CA ASN A 292 -0.55 -13.86 30.36
C ASN A 292 -0.10 -14.78 29.20
N PRO A 293 1.21 -14.93 28.99
CA PRO A 293 1.69 -15.74 27.87
C PRO A 293 1.24 -17.21 28.04
N PRO A 294 0.82 -17.88 26.94
CA PRO A 294 0.47 -19.29 27.01
C PRO A 294 1.66 -20.09 27.52
N LYS A 295 1.39 -21.05 28.43
CA LYS A 295 2.43 -21.97 28.91
C LYS A 295 3.03 -22.67 27.70
N LYS A 296 4.36 -22.56 27.51
CA LYS A 296 5.04 -23.34 26.46
C LYS A 296 4.75 -24.80 26.76
N SER A 297 4.11 -25.52 25.84
CA SER A 297 4.01 -26.97 25.88
C SER A 297 5.44 -27.53 25.83
N SER A 298 5.86 -28.16 26.93
CA SER A 298 7.13 -28.87 27.06
C SER A 298 7.20 -30.06 26.13
#